data_928be1876fd68d93ab50d1042936b88b
#
_entry.id   928be1876fd68d93ab50d1042936b88b
#
_cell.length_a   1.000
_cell.length_b   1.000
_cell.length_c   1.000
_cell.angle_alpha   90.00
_cell.angle_beta   90.00
_cell.angle_gamma   90.00
#
_symmetry.space_group_name_H-M   'P 1'
#
loop_
_entity.id
_entity.type
_entity.pdbx_description
1 polymer ?
#
loop_
_entity_poly.entity_id
_entity_poly.type
_entity_poly.pdbx_seq_one_letter_code
_entity_poly.pdbx_strand_id
1 'polypeptide(L)'
;CGITAATAALTACGGKAESGKSSSQNGKIQITFYLWDRSMMKALTPWLEQKFPEYEFNFIQGFNTMDYYRDLLNRAEQLPDIITCRRFSLNDAAPLAEHLMDLSTTEVAGTFYSSYLNNNQEPDGAIRWLPMCAEVDGTAANVDLFAQYNIPLPTNYAEFVAAINAFEAVGIKGYQADWRYDYTCLETMQGSAIPELMSLEGTTWRMNY
;
A
#
# COMPACT_ATOMS: atom_id res chain seq x y z
N CYS A 1 -26.52 -24.46 -4.44
CA CYS A 1 -25.48 -24.23 -5.45
C CYS A 1 -24.16 -24.59 -4.83
N GLY A 2 -23.62 -25.76 -5.23
CA GLY A 2 -22.36 -26.28 -4.67
C GLY A 2 -21.18 -25.61 -5.38
N ILE A 3 -20.23 -25.13 -4.59
CA ILE A 3 -18.92 -24.73 -5.07
C ILE A 3 -18.00 -25.94 -4.88
N THR A 4 -17.71 -26.63 -5.96
CA THR A 4 -16.70 -27.67 -6.04
C THR A 4 -15.32 -27.01 -5.94
N ALA A 5 -14.57 -27.32 -4.89
CA ALA A 5 -13.18 -26.95 -4.76
C ALA A 5 -12.36 -27.67 -5.86
N ALA A 6 -11.91 -26.94 -6.85
CA ALA A 6 -10.94 -27.43 -7.82
C ALA A 6 -9.56 -27.34 -7.18
N THR A 7 -9.01 -28.49 -6.80
CA THR A 7 -7.59 -28.65 -6.48
C THR A 7 -6.78 -28.50 -7.77
N ALA A 8 -6.29 -27.29 -8.05
CA ALA A 8 -5.35 -27.07 -9.12
C ALA A 8 -3.95 -27.50 -8.64
N ALA A 9 -3.51 -28.66 -9.13
CA ALA A 9 -2.11 -29.07 -9.00
C ALA A 9 -1.26 -28.13 -9.86
N LEU A 10 -0.51 -27.26 -9.22
CA LEU A 10 0.51 -26.43 -9.88
C LEU A 10 1.70 -27.32 -10.23
N THR A 11 1.72 -27.78 -11.46
CA THR A 11 2.91 -28.39 -12.07
C THR A 11 3.75 -27.24 -12.62
N ALA A 12 4.72 -26.76 -11.82
CA ALA A 12 5.74 -25.83 -12.30
C ALA A 12 6.79 -26.60 -13.08
N CYS A 13 6.90 -26.33 -14.36
CA CYS A 13 8.05 -26.72 -15.18
C CYS A 13 9.12 -25.63 -15.12
N GLY A 14 10.28 -26.01 -14.65
CA GLY A 14 11.56 -25.44 -15.10
C GLY A 14 12.28 -24.50 -14.15
N GLY A 15 13.33 -25.00 -13.51
CA GLY A 15 14.36 -24.22 -12.84
C GLY A 15 14.59 -24.66 -11.40
N LYS A 16 15.68 -25.40 -11.18
CA LYS A 16 16.13 -25.82 -9.85
C LYS A 16 16.36 -24.61 -8.93
N ALA A 17 15.45 -24.41 -8.01
CA ALA A 17 15.77 -23.87 -6.71
C ALA A 17 15.13 -24.83 -5.71
N GLU A 18 15.93 -25.66 -5.07
CA GLU A 18 15.51 -26.38 -3.89
C GLU A 18 15.34 -25.37 -2.77
N SER A 19 14.14 -24.76 -2.69
CA SER A 19 13.69 -24.08 -1.49
C SER A 19 13.54 -25.15 -0.42
N GLY A 20 14.39 -25.10 0.60
CA GLY A 20 14.28 -25.96 1.76
C GLY A 20 12.90 -25.77 2.39
N LYS A 21 11.97 -26.70 2.10
CA LYS A 21 10.69 -26.80 2.79
C LYS A 21 10.99 -27.07 4.25
N SER A 22 10.90 -26.08 5.09
CA SER A 22 10.86 -26.25 6.52
C SER A 22 9.57 -27.01 6.85
N SER A 23 9.66 -28.31 7.06
CA SER A 23 8.55 -29.10 7.57
C SER A 23 8.30 -28.69 9.02
N SER A 24 7.11 -28.20 9.33
CA SER A 24 6.73 -27.91 10.71
C SER A 24 6.71 -29.19 11.54
N GLN A 25 6.96 -29.07 12.84
CA GLN A 25 6.85 -30.20 13.78
C GLN A 25 5.41 -30.75 13.88
N ASN A 26 4.41 -30.03 13.33
CA ASN A 26 2.97 -30.33 13.43
C ASN A 26 2.32 -30.77 12.11
N GLY A 27 3.11 -31.04 11.06
CA GLY A 27 2.58 -31.46 9.76
C GLY A 27 1.90 -30.34 8.93
N LYS A 28 1.94 -29.09 9.39
CA LYS A 28 1.46 -27.94 8.65
C LYS A 28 2.53 -27.38 7.71
N ILE A 29 2.08 -26.73 6.65
CA ILE A 29 2.97 -26.02 5.73
C ILE A 29 3.32 -24.67 6.35
N GLN A 30 4.61 -24.37 6.51
CA GLN A 30 5.04 -23.06 7.02
C GLN A 30 5.02 -22.01 5.92
N ILE A 31 4.41 -20.87 6.22
CA ILE A 31 4.43 -19.67 5.37
C ILE A 31 5.05 -18.52 6.16
N THR A 32 6.06 -17.92 5.59
CA THR A 32 6.78 -16.81 6.20
C THR A 32 6.35 -15.48 5.58
N PHE A 33 5.86 -14.57 6.42
CA PHE A 33 5.51 -13.21 6.05
C PHE A 33 6.57 -12.23 6.52
N TYR A 34 7.08 -11.42 5.63
CA TYR A 34 7.87 -10.24 5.99
C TYR A 34 6.95 -9.02 6.00
N LEU A 35 6.81 -8.39 7.16
CA LEU A 35 5.92 -7.26 7.37
C LEU A 35 6.69 -6.01 7.73
N TRP A 36 6.37 -4.89 7.08
CA TRP A 36 6.91 -3.59 7.45
C TRP A 36 6.22 -3.00 8.70
N ASP A 37 4.99 -3.40 9.02
CA ASP A 37 4.21 -2.90 10.16
C ASP A 37 3.65 -4.04 11.02
N ARG A 38 3.92 -3.95 12.32
CA ARG A 38 3.43 -4.91 13.33
C ARG A 38 1.92 -4.87 13.53
N SER A 39 1.27 -3.76 13.27
CA SER A 39 -0.19 -3.65 13.46
C SER A 39 -0.93 -4.64 12.56
N MET A 40 -0.40 -4.89 11.37
CA MET A 40 -0.94 -5.84 10.42
C MET A 40 -0.92 -7.28 10.95
N MET A 41 0.10 -7.67 11.72
CA MET A 41 0.22 -9.01 12.29
C MET A 41 -0.98 -9.34 13.18
N LYS A 42 -1.36 -8.40 14.06
CA LYS A 42 -2.48 -8.58 14.98
C LYS A 42 -3.83 -8.75 14.27
N ALA A 43 -4.00 -8.05 13.16
CA ALA A 43 -5.23 -8.10 12.39
C ALA A 43 -5.30 -9.34 11.49
N LEU A 44 -4.19 -9.72 10.86
CA LEU A 44 -4.16 -10.79 9.88
C LEU A 44 -4.10 -12.19 10.50
N THR A 45 -3.37 -12.38 11.59
CA THR A 45 -3.13 -13.72 12.17
C THR A 45 -4.41 -14.49 12.43
N PRO A 46 -5.40 -14.00 13.19
CA PRO A 46 -6.61 -14.77 13.48
C PRO A 46 -7.41 -15.14 12.23
N TRP A 47 -7.43 -14.23 11.25
CA TRP A 47 -8.14 -14.44 10.00
C TRP A 47 -7.45 -15.49 9.13
N LEU A 48 -6.12 -15.45 9.03
CA LEU A 48 -5.33 -16.40 8.26
C LEU A 48 -5.44 -17.80 8.86
N GLU A 49 -5.31 -17.95 10.18
CA GLU A 49 -5.42 -19.24 10.87
C GLU A 49 -6.81 -19.86 10.72
N GLN A 50 -7.84 -19.05 10.73
CA GLN A 50 -9.22 -19.52 10.50
C GLN A 50 -9.44 -19.95 9.06
N LYS A 51 -8.94 -19.18 8.10
CA LYS A 51 -9.19 -19.40 6.67
C LYS A 51 -8.32 -20.49 6.07
N PHE A 52 -7.11 -20.66 6.59
CA PHE A 52 -6.10 -21.58 6.08
C PHE A 52 -5.51 -22.42 7.22
N PRO A 53 -6.30 -23.33 7.82
CA PRO A 53 -5.89 -24.10 9.02
C PRO A 53 -4.76 -25.10 8.76
N GLU A 54 -4.50 -25.42 7.49
CA GLU A 54 -3.42 -26.31 7.05
C GLU A 54 -2.05 -25.64 7.02
N TYR A 55 -2.01 -24.29 7.14
CA TYR A 55 -0.77 -23.51 7.16
C TYR A 55 -0.42 -23.05 8.58
N GLU A 56 0.85 -22.84 8.80
CA GLU A 56 1.41 -22.17 9.98
C GLU A 56 2.11 -20.89 9.52
N PHE A 57 1.68 -19.74 10.05
CA PHE A 57 2.15 -18.45 9.63
C PHE A 57 3.22 -17.91 10.56
N ASN A 58 4.41 -17.66 10.03
CA ASN A 58 5.52 -17.07 10.74
C ASN A 58 5.73 -15.63 10.26
N PHE A 59 5.59 -14.66 11.17
CA PHE A 59 5.69 -13.25 10.84
C PHE A 59 7.05 -12.69 11.24
N ILE A 60 7.76 -12.13 10.27
CA ILE A 60 9.03 -11.45 10.46
C ILE A 60 8.79 -9.94 10.36
N GLN A 61 9.15 -9.21 11.40
CA GLN A 61 9.13 -7.74 11.39
C GLN A 61 10.31 -7.23 10.59
N GLY A 62 10.02 -6.54 9.49
CA GLY A 62 10.99 -5.81 8.69
C GLY A 62 11.25 -4.40 9.19
N PHE A 63 12.04 -3.66 8.44
CA PHE A 63 12.26 -2.24 8.68
C PHE A 63 11.03 -1.42 8.23
N ASN A 64 10.70 -0.39 8.98
CA ASN A 64 9.66 0.56 8.62
C ASN A 64 10.18 1.78 7.83
N THR A 65 11.42 1.72 7.36
CA THR A 65 12.10 2.73 6.55
C THR A 65 12.37 2.21 5.15
N MET A 66 12.90 3.03 4.26
CA MET A 66 13.30 2.62 2.90
C MET A 66 14.44 1.59 2.89
N ASP A 67 15.06 1.34 4.05
CA ASP A 67 16.10 0.32 4.19
C ASP A 67 15.62 -1.12 4.04
N TYR A 68 14.30 -1.37 4.08
CA TYR A 68 13.77 -2.73 3.98
C TYR A 68 14.08 -3.42 2.65
N TYR A 69 14.21 -2.69 1.55
CA TYR A 69 14.65 -3.27 0.27
C TYR A 69 16.08 -3.80 0.35
N ARG A 70 16.96 -3.04 0.99
CA ARG A 70 18.35 -3.46 1.22
C ARG A 70 18.42 -4.67 2.16
N ASP A 71 17.54 -4.71 3.19
CA ASP A 71 17.45 -5.87 4.08
C ASP A 71 16.98 -7.11 3.31
N LEU A 72 15.98 -7.00 2.46
CA LEU A 72 15.49 -8.09 1.61
C LEU A 72 16.57 -8.57 0.63
N LEU A 73 17.28 -7.67 -0.02
CA LEU A 73 18.38 -8.03 -0.92
C LEU A 73 19.52 -8.77 -0.18
N ASN A 74 19.84 -8.38 1.04
CA ASN A 74 20.82 -9.06 1.87
C ASN A 74 20.39 -10.48 2.27
N ARG A 75 19.11 -10.80 2.14
CA ARG A 75 18.50 -12.09 2.44
C ARG A 75 18.07 -12.85 1.18
N ALA A 76 18.53 -12.44 0.00
CA ALA A 76 18.05 -12.95 -1.29
C ALA A 76 18.05 -14.49 -1.40
N GLU A 77 18.97 -15.19 -0.72
CA GLU A 77 19.01 -16.66 -0.67
C GLU A 77 17.95 -17.28 0.27
N GLN A 78 17.32 -16.48 1.14
CA GLN A 78 16.35 -16.90 2.15
C GLN A 78 15.18 -15.92 2.23
N LEU A 79 14.63 -15.54 1.07
CA LEU A 79 13.48 -14.65 1.03
C LEU A 79 12.26 -15.29 1.70
N PRO A 80 11.47 -14.49 2.42
CA PRO A 80 10.17 -14.92 2.92
C PRO A 80 9.24 -15.29 1.77
N ASP A 81 8.27 -16.16 2.05
CA ASP A 81 7.28 -16.59 1.04
C ASP A 81 6.39 -15.42 0.57
N ILE A 82 6.04 -14.52 1.50
CA ILE A 82 5.22 -13.35 1.24
C ILE A 82 5.90 -12.11 1.83
N ILE A 83 6.00 -11.07 1.02
CA ILE A 83 6.61 -9.81 1.39
C ILE A 83 5.54 -8.72 1.32
N THR A 84 5.35 -7.98 2.41
CA THR A 84 4.58 -6.74 2.39
C THR A 84 5.52 -5.57 2.57
N CYS A 85 5.31 -4.54 1.80
CA CYS A 85 6.12 -3.34 1.86
C CYS A 85 5.24 -2.09 1.87
N ARG A 86 5.79 -0.99 2.33
CA ARG A 86 5.21 0.33 2.19
C ARG A 86 5.30 0.76 0.72
N ARG A 87 4.85 1.96 0.36
CA ARG A 87 5.05 2.49 -1.00
C ARG A 87 6.50 2.30 -1.43
N PHE A 88 6.70 1.92 -2.67
CA PHE A 88 8.02 1.63 -3.23
C PHE A 88 8.20 2.33 -4.57
N SER A 89 9.47 2.47 -4.97
CA SER A 89 9.85 2.79 -6.33
C SER A 89 10.15 1.49 -7.09
N LEU A 90 9.67 1.36 -8.31
CA LEU A 90 10.02 0.22 -9.16
C LEU A 90 11.55 0.08 -9.35
N ASN A 91 12.26 1.20 -9.40
CA ASN A 91 13.72 1.19 -9.51
C ASN A 91 14.39 0.59 -8.27
N ASP A 92 13.88 0.87 -7.07
CA ASP A 92 14.42 0.31 -5.83
C ASP A 92 14.08 -1.19 -5.69
N ALA A 93 12.93 -1.60 -6.22
CA ALA A 93 12.49 -3.00 -6.20
C ALA A 93 13.08 -3.85 -7.34
N ALA A 94 13.58 -3.24 -8.42
CA ALA A 94 14.09 -3.95 -9.60
C ALA A 94 15.11 -5.06 -9.27
N PRO A 95 16.05 -4.89 -8.34
CA PRO A 95 16.98 -5.98 -7.96
C PRO A 95 16.30 -7.20 -7.33
N LEU A 96 15.08 -7.08 -6.83
CA LEU A 96 14.30 -8.20 -6.29
C LEU A 96 13.48 -8.92 -7.35
N ALA A 97 13.33 -8.35 -8.55
CA ALA A 97 12.43 -8.86 -9.59
C ALA A 97 12.68 -10.33 -9.96
N GLU A 98 13.94 -10.76 -10.00
CA GLU A 98 14.28 -12.15 -10.33
C GLU A 98 13.88 -13.18 -9.26
N HIS A 99 13.61 -12.69 -8.03
CA HIS A 99 13.23 -13.52 -6.89
C HIS A 99 11.71 -13.51 -6.64
N LEU A 100 10.96 -12.67 -7.34
CA LEU A 100 9.54 -12.47 -7.15
C LEU A 100 8.72 -13.08 -8.30
N MET A 101 7.61 -13.69 -7.94
CA MET A 101 6.68 -14.26 -8.90
C MET A 101 5.95 -13.16 -9.68
N ASP A 102 5.82 -13.33 -10.99
CA ASP A 102 4.94 -12.51 -11.80
C ASP A 102 3.47 -12.88 -11.51
N LEU A 103 2.72 -11.92 -11.03
CA LEU A 103 1.32 -12.05 -10.65
C LEU A 103 0.35 -11.55 -11.74
N SER A 104 0.85 -10.99 -12.85
CA SER A 104 0.05 -10.32 -13.89
C SER A 104 -1.05 -11.21 -14.47
N THR A 105 -0.83 -12.53 -14.54
CA THR A 105 -1.76 -13.50 -15.11
C THR A 105 -2.59 -14.24 -14.06
N THR A 106 -2.48 -13.87 -12.80
CA THR A 106 -3.21 -14.54 -11.71
C THR A 106 -4.65 -14.02 -11.63
N GLU A 107 -5.56 -14.89 -11.17
CA GLU A 107 -6.95 -14.50 -10.92
C GLU A 107 -7.03 -13.34 -9.91
N VAL A 108 -6.15 -13.34 -8.91
CA VAL A 108 -6.12 -12.30 -7.89
C VAL A 108 -5.78 -10.92 -8.47
N ALA A 109 -4.86 -10.83 -9.42
CA ALA A 109 -4.57 -9.57 -10.09
C ALA A 109 -5.80 -9.03 -10.82
N GLY A 110 -6.61 -9.89 -11.45
CA GLY A 110 -7.84 -9.53 -12.13
C GLY A 110 -8.93 -8.92 -11.22
N THR A 111 -8.79 -9.00 -9.89
CA THR A 111 -9.72 -8.38 -8.93
C THR A 111 -9.42 -6.92 -8.64
N PHE A 112 -8.26 -6.42 -9.05
CA PHE A 112 -7.85 -5.04 -8.81
C PHE A 112 -8.25 -4.10 -9.94
N TYR A 113 -8.48 -2.83 -9.63
CA TYR A 113 -8.66 -1.80 -10.65
C TYR A 113 -7.37 -1.63 -11.48
N SER A 114 -7.52 -1.49 -12.79
CA SER A 114 -6.40 -1.32 -13.72
C SER A 114 -5.49 -0.12 -13.36
N SER A 115 -6.07 0.95 -12.83
CA SER A 115 -5.30 2.12 -12.38
C SER A 115 -4.27 1.80 -11.29
N TYR A 116 -4.59 0.87 -10.38
CA TYR A 116 -3.65 0.42 -9.37
C TYR A 116 -2.59 -0.52 -9.93
N LEU A 117 -3.01 -1.42 -10.83
CA LEU A 117 -2.08 -2.37 -11.47
C LEU A 117 -1.08 -1.66 -12.37
N ASN A 118 -1.54 -0.69 -13.16
CA ASN A 118 -0.67 0.07 -14.06
C ASN A 118 0.46 0.81 -13.33
N ASN A 119 0.21 1.27 -12.12
CA ASN A 119 1.24 1.92 -11.30
C ASN A 119 2.32 0.95 -10.82
N ASN A 120 2.02 -0.35 -10.78
CA ASN A 120 2.92 -1.41 -10.32
C ASN A 120 3.45 -2.28 -11.48
N GLN A 121 3.06 -1.96 -12.72
CA GLN A 121 3.52 -2.69 -13.89
C GLN A 121 4.97 -2.31 -14.22
N GLU A 122 5.82 -3.32 -14.31
CA GLU A 122 7.21 -3.16 -14.69
C GLU A 122 7.37 -2.98 -16.21
N PRO A 123 8.53 -2.50 -16.70
CA PRO A 123 8.74 -2.28 -18.14
C PRO A 123 8.59 -3.52 -19.01
N ASP A 124 8.78 -4.71 -18.45
CA ASP A 124 8.56 -6.01 -19.12
C ASP A 124 7.09 -6.45 -19.14
N GLY A 125 6.19 -5.69 -18.54
CA GLY A 125 4.78 -5.98 -18.41
C GLY A 125 4.41 -6.81 -17.18
N ALA A 126 5.37 -7.29 -16.41
CA ALA A 126 5.13 -8.07 -15.21
C ALA A 126 4.57 -7.22 -14.07
N ILE A 127 3.80 -7.84 -13.20
CA ILE A 127 3.28 -7.24 -11.95
C ILE A 127 3.71 -8.15 -10.80
N ARG A 128 4.69 -7.72 -10.04
CA ARG A 128 5.22 -8.48 -8.90
C ARG A 128 4.70 -7.99 -7.55
N TRP A 129 4.05 -6.83 -7.56
CA TRP A 129 3.52 -6.18 -6.37
C TRP A 129 2.05 -5.86 -6.54
N LEU A 130 1.21 -6.39 -5.67
CA LEU A 130 -0.21 -6.06 -5.64
C LEU A 130 -0.49 -5.07 -4.50
N PRO A 131 -1.32 -4.05 -4.73
CA PRO A 131 -1.67 -3.08 -3.69
C PRO A 131 -2.52 -3.77 -2.62
N MET A 132 -2.12 -3.65 -1.36
CA MET A 132 -2.85 -4.22 -0.24
C MET A 132 -3.85 -3.24 0.36
N CYS A 133 -3.52 -1.96 0.31
CA CYS A 133 -4.37 -0.85 0.73
C CYS A 133 -4.01 0.41 -0.07
N ALA A 134 -4.90 1.37 -0.07
CA ALA A 134 -4.66 2.70 -0.58
C ALA A 134 -4.79 3.72 0.57
N GLU A 135 -3.91 4.69 0.60
CA GLU A 135 -4.03 5.86 1.44
C GLU A 135 -4.77 6.95 0.66
N VAL A 136 -5.67 7.63 1.33
CA VAL A 136 -6.37 8.79 0.78
C VAL A 136 -5.94 10.00 1.58
N ASP A 137 -5.19 10.88 0.93
CA ASP A 137 -4.79 12.15 1.51
C ASP A 137 -5.85 13.21 1.21
N GLY A 138 -6.16 14.01 2.21
CA GLY A 138 -7.15 15.06 2.07
C GLY A 138 -7.35 15.87 3.34
N THR A 139 -8.13 16.93 3.23
CA THR A 139 -8.52 17.74 4.38
C THR A 139 -9.81 17.17 4.99
N ALA A 140 -9.73 16.72 6.24
CA ALA A 140 -10.90 16.31 7.00
C ALA A 140 -11.60 17.53 7.62
N ALA A 141 -12.92 17.64 7.47
CA ALA A 141 -13.72 18.67 8.10
C ALA A 141 -14.52 18.11 9.27
N ASN A 142 -14.50 18.79 10.42
CA ASN A 142 -15.40 18.50 11.53
C ASN A 142 -16.76 19.14 11.25
N VAL A 143 -17.65 18.40 10.62
CA VAL A 143 -18.96 18.88 10.18
C VAL A 143 -19.85 19.40 11.33
N ASP A 144 -19.70 18.86 12.53
CA ASP A 144 -20.44 19.29 13.71
C ASP A 144 -20.03 20.70 14.15
N LEU A 145 -18.73 21.03 14.08
CA LEU A 145 -18.26 22.38 14.33
C LEU A 145 -18.77 23.37 13.27
N PHE A 146 -18.75 22.99 12.00
CA PHE A 146 -19.31 23.82 10.94
C PHE A 146 -20.79 24.14 11.20
N ALA A 147 -21.58 23.12 11.56
CA ALA A 147 -22.99 23.30 11.89
C ALA A 147 -23.17 24.14 13.16
N GLN A 148 -22.42 23.91 14.22
CA GLN A 148 -22.50 24.63 15.50
C GLN A 148 -22.28 26.13 15.34
N TYR A 149 -21.36 26.53 14.47
CA TYR A 149 -21.00 27.93 14.26
C TYR A 149 -21.69 28.54 13.03
N ASN A 150 -22.59 27.82 12.37
CA ASN A 150 -23.26 28.23 11.13
C ASN A 150 -22.27 28.67 10.03
N ILE A 151 -21.11 28.01 9.94
CA ILE A 151 -20.13 28.21 8.89
C ILE A 151 -20.43 27.21 7.78
N PRO A 152 -20.59 27.62 6.52
CA PRO A 152 -20.84 26.69 5.43
C PRO A 152 -19.59 25.84 5.13
N LEU A 153 -19.80 24.56 4.76
CA LEU A 153 -18.73 23.72 4.27
C LEU A 153 -18.19 24.27 2.94
N PRO A 154 -16.87 24.46 2.83
CA PRO A 154 -16.26 25.04 1.62
C PRO A 154 -16.32 24.07 0.44
N THR A 155 -16.60 24.58 -0.74
CA THR A 155 -16.60 23.86 -2.02
C THR A 155 -15.47 24.28 -2.95
N ASN A 156 -14.77 25.35 -2.59
CA ASN A 156 -13.62 25.86 -3.34
C ASN A 156 -12.61 26.51 -2.39
N TYR A 157 -11.45 26.88 -2.93
CA TYR A 157 -10.34 27.41 -2.14
C TYR A 157 -10.68 28.75 -1.44
N ALA A 158 -11.41 29.66 -2.09
CA ALA A 158 -11.78 30.93 -1.49
C ALA A 158 -12.73 30.72 -0.28
N GLU A 159 -13.70 29.83 -0.40
CA GLU A 159 -14.58 29.44 0.71
C GLU A 159 -13.83 28.72 1.81
N PHE A 160 -12.83 27.90 1.48
CA PHE A 160 -11.96 27.25 2.45
C PHE A 160 -11.19 28.29 3.30
N VAL A 161 -10.59 29.29 2.67
CA VAL A 161 -9.92 30.38 3.39
C VAL A 161 -10.90 31.21 4.22
N ALA A 162 -12.11 31.47 3.69
CA ALA A 162 -13.14 32.18 4.42
C ALA A 162 -13.61 31.39 5.67
N ALA A 163 -13.76 30.10 5.57
CA ALA A 163 -14.12 29.23 6.70
C ALA A 163 -13.02 29.21 7.77
N ILE A 164 -11.75 29.14 7.39
CA ILE A 164 -10.62 29.27 8.33
C ILE A 164 -10.73 30.59 9.12
N ASN A 165 -10.88 31.70 8.42
CA ASN A 165 -10.97 33.02 9.04
C ASN A 165 -12.21 33.15 9.97
N ALA A 166 -13.32 32.53 9.59
CA ALA A 166 -14.54 32.54 10.41
C ALA A 166 -14.36 31.76 11.73
N PHE A 167 -13.67 30.63 11.70
CA PHE A 167 -13.32 29.89 12.94
C PHE A 167 -12.34 30.65 13.80
N GLU A 168 -11.31 31.25 13.21
CA GLU A 168 -10.33 32.07 13.95
C GLU A 168 -11.03 33.26 14.65
N ALA A 169 -12.00 33.88 14.02
CA ALA A 169 -12.76 34.99 14.59
C ALA A 169 -13.55 34.61 15.86
N VAL A 170 -13.90 33.33 16.00
CA VAL A 170 -14.59 32.81 17.21
C VAL A 170 -13.64 32.06 18.16
N GLY A 171 -12.33 32.19 17.96
CA GLY A 171 -11.29 31.62 18.83
C GLY A 171 -11.06 30.14 18.66
N ILE A 172 -11.51 29.56 17.56
CA ILE A 172 -11.26 28.18 17.17
C ILE A 172 -10.19 28.16 16.09
N LYS A 173 -9.22 27.25 16.21
CA LYS A 173 -8.20 27.09 15.19
C LYS A 173 -8.83 26.58 13.90
N GLY A 174 -8.84 27.42 12.87
CA GLY A 174 -9.56 27.17 11.63
C GLY A 174 -8.92 26.08 10.73
N TYR A 175 -7.60 25.86 10.86
CA TYR A 175 -6.90 24.82 10.12
C TYR A 175 -5.74 24.27 10.92
N GLN A 176 -5.52 22.97 10.81
CA GLN A 176 -4.37 22.30 11.42
C GLN A 176 -3.80 21.28 10.44
N ALA A 177 -2.50 21.39 10.21
CA ALA A 177 -1.74 20.42 9.44
C ALA A 177 -0.66 19.76 10.32
N ASP A 178 -0.25 18.58 9.95
CA ASP A 178 0.90 17.93 10.58
C ASP A 178 2.19 18.45 9.93
N TRP A 179 2.94 19.23 10.68
CA TRP A 179 4.23 19.80 10.28
C TRP A 179 5.40 19.13 11.00
N ARG A 180 5.15 18.01 11.66
CA ARG A 180 6.17 17.33 12.44
C ARG A 180 7.30 16.76 11.59
N TYR A 181 6.95 16.28 10.40
CA TYR A 181 7.89 15.66 9.48
C TYR A 181 7.89 16.41 8.15
N ASP A 182 9.05 16.47 7.50
CA ASP A 182 9.21 17.16 6.22
C ASP A 182 8.26 16.62 5.15
N TYR A 183 8.06 15.31 5.11
CA TYR A 183 7.18 14.67 4.13
C TYR A 183 5.70 15.01 4.35
N THR A 184 5.23 15.14 5.59
CA THR A 184 3.83 15.51 5.84
C THR A 184 3.53 16.94 5.43
N CYS A 185 4.52 17.83 5.55
CA CYS A 185 4.45 19.18 5.01
C CYS A 185 4.29 19.16 3.49
N LEU A 186 5.14 18.40 2.80
CA LEU A 186 5.08 18.25 1.35
C LEU A 186 3.75 17.63 0.89
N GLU A 187 3.27 16.58 1.55
CA GLU A 187 2.00 15.94 1.24
C GLU A 187 0.82 16.91 1.39
N THR A 188 0.81 17.71 2.45
CA THR A 188 -0.20 18.75 2.64
C THR A 188 -0.19 19.79 1.52
N MET A 189 0.99 20.26 1.13
CA MET A 189 1.14 21.21 0.04
C MET A 189 0.75 20.62 -1.32
N GLN A 190 1.20 19.41 -1.60
CA GLN A 190 0.85 18.69 -2.83
C GLN A 190 -0.65 18.41 -2.89
N GLY A 191 -1.27 17.95 -1.80
CA GLY A 191 -2.70 17.70 -1.73
C GLY A 191 -3.53 18.94 -2.04
N SER A 192 -3.10 20.10 -1.56
CA SER A 192 -3.74 21.38 -1.87
C SER A 192 -3.58 21.80 -3.34
N ALA A 193 -2.48 21.40 -4.01
CA ALA A 193 -2.19 21.74 -5.39
C ALA A 193 -2.65 20.68 -6.41
N ILE A 194 -3.13 19.50 -5.94
CA ILE A 194 -3.52 18.39 -6.84
C ILE A 194 -4.53 18.82 -7.93
N PRO A 195 -5.60 19.60 -7.66
CA PRO A 195 -6.52 20.00 -8.71
C PRO A 195 -5.83 20.74 -9.85
N GLU A 196 -4.90 21.62 -9.54
CA GLU A 196 -4.11 22.35 -10.54
C GLU A 196 -3.13 21.43 -11.28
N LEU A 197 -2.42 20.59 -10.56
CA LEU A 197 -1.47 19.64 -11.12
C LEU A 197 -2.13 18.59 -12.03
N MET A 198 -3.36 18.18 -11.72
CA MET A 198 -4.13 17.21 -12.50
C MET A 198 -4.96 17.85 -13.61
N SER A 199 -4.98 19.17 -13.71
CA SER A 199 -5.58 19.89 -14.83
C SER A 199 -4.86 19.55 -16.14
N LEU A 200 -5.47 19.85 -17.28
CA LEU A 200 -4.82 19.69 -18.59
C LEU A 200 -3.53 20.55 -18.68
N GLU A 201 -3.56 21.74 -18.16
CA GLU A 201 -2.42 22.66 -18.13
C GLU A 201 -1.30 22.12 -17.22
N GLY A 202 -1.62 21.71 -16.00
CA GLY A 202 -0.66 21.11 -15.07
C GLY A 202 -0.07 19.81 -15.60
N THR A 203 -0.86 18.98 -16.28
CA THR A 203 -0.37 17.77 -16.95
C THR A 203 0.59 18.10 -18.07
N THR A 204 0.25 19.09 -18.91
CA THR A 204 1.13 19.56 -19.99
C THR A 204 2.44 20.11 -19.44
N TRP A 205 2.38 20.89 -18.36
CA TRP A 205 3.57 21.39 -17.69
C TRP A 205 4.48 20.26 -17.21
N ARG A 206 3.95 19.27 -16.49
CA ARG A 206 4.73 18.12 -15.97
C ARG A 206 5.39 17.28 -17.07
N MET A 207 4.77 17.19 -18.23
CA MET A 207 5.34 16.44 -19.36
C MET A 207 6.49 17.18 -20.09
N ASN A 208 6.63 18.47 -19.88
CA ASN A 208 7.63 19.30 -20.53
C ASN A 208 8.83 19.66 -19.62
N TYR A 209 8.77 19.30 -18.34
CA TYR A 209 9.79 19.57 -17.32
C TYR A 209 10.07 18.30 -16.50
#